data_ae474d30fe3e7dae2202db9301d14e2a
#
_entry.id   ae474d30fe3e7dae2202db9301d14e2a
#
_cell.length_a   1.000
_cell.length_b   1.000
_cell.length_c   1.000
_cell.angle_alpha   90.00
_cell.angle_beta   90.00
_cell.angle_gamma   90.00
#
_symmetry.space_group_name_H-M   'P 1'
#
loop_
_entity.id
_entity.type
_entity.pdbx_description
1 polymer ?
#
loop_
_entity_poly.entity_id
_entity_poly.type
_entity_poly.pdbx_seq_one_letter_code
_entity_poly.pdbx_strand_id
1 'polypeptide(L)'
;MSESTDDKKQPSSKYVSYRGAFSLAVSSLLIIWAVFQVYYTTIGAISAINLRAWHCLFLMSFTFLLFPLSRKSSRSRTLPSLIDLALIALSAFCIIYLVLYFPKIARTGGRLNQTDLIVAGCSIFLVFEASRRACGNLGALAALFLAYNWFGAYLPGPLGHNGLTLKRVLSTQFWGTQGIFGIGIGVSATYIFMFVLFGAFLKYSGFSKFINDFSLSLVGQTPGGPAKVAVIASAAMGMINGSAIANVATTGTITIPLMKQTGYSKNFAGAVESVAST
;
A
#
# COMPACT_ATOMS: atom_id res chain seq x y z
N MET A 1 42.38 20.91 -15.84
CA MET A 1 41.02 20.89 -16.34
C MET A 1 40.23 20.05 -15.35
N SER A 2 39.42 20.71 -14.56
CA SER A 2 38.71 20.17 -13.41
C SER A 2 37.45 19.41 -13.86
N GLU A 3 37.42 18.13 -13.61
CA GLU A 3 36.22 17.30 -13.68
C GLU A 3 35.28 17.70 -12.54
N SER A 4 34.23 18.46 -12.86
CA SER A 4 33.15 18.75 -11.93
C SER A 4 32.34 17.47 -11.74
N THR A 5 32.52 16.79 -10.63
CA THR A 5 31.63 15.76 -10.12
C THR A 5 30.27 16.38 -9.83
N ASP A 6 29.40 16.30 -10.83
CA ASP A 6 27.98 16.63 -10.70
C ASP A 6 27.32 15.57 -9.79
N ASP A 7 27.30 15.90 -8.52
CA ASP A 7 26.70 15.09 -7.47
C ASP A 7 25.18 15.08 -7.70
N LYS A 8 24.74 14.16 -8.58
CA LYS A 8 23.32 13.93 -8.87
C LYS A 8 22.64 13.56 -7.57
N LYS A 9 22.07 14.55 -6.89
CA LYS A 9 21.11 14.36 -5.81
C LYS A 9 20.03 13.38 -6.28
N GLN A 10 20.20 12.12 -5.92
CA GLN A 10 19.13 11.12 -6.07
C GLN A 10 17.88 11.68 -5.37
N PRO A 11 16.70 11.59 -6.00
CA PRO A 11 15.47 12.06 -5.39
C PRO A 11 15.31 11.38 -4.04
N SER A 12 15.22 12.18 -2.99
CA SER A 12 15.19 11.71 -1.61
C SER A 12 14.05 10.70 -1.44
N SER A 13 14.38 9.44 -1.20
CA SER A 13 13.40 8.37 -0.95
C SER A 13 12.35 8.81 0.09
N LYS A 14 11.09 8.53 -0.17
CA LYS A 14 9.97 8.81 0.75
C LYS A 14 10.03 7.91 2.01
N TYR A 15 10.80 6.82 1.94
CA TYR A 15 10.86 5.78 2.96
C TYR A 15 12.10 5.90 3.84
N VAL A 16 11.99 5.44 5.09
CA VAL A 16 13.13 5.24 5.98
C VAL A 16 13.90 4.02 5.53
N SER A 17 15.21 4.15 5.37
CA SER A 17 16.13 3.03 5.12
C SER A 17 16.82 2.66 6.42
N TYR A 18 16.67 1.40 6.83
CA TYR A 18 17.37 0.86 7.99
C TYR A 18 18.69 0.22 7.56
N ARG A 19 19.71 0.29 8.43
CA ARG A 19 21.01 -0.33 8.21
C ARG A 19 21.32 -1.32 9.33
N GLY A 20 22.16 -2.34 9.03
CA GLY A 20 22.60 -3.35 9.99
C GLY A 20 21.56 -4.43 10.31
N ALA A 21 21.66 -5.03 11.47
CA ALA A 21 20.83 -6.17 11.91
C ALA A 21 19.32 -5.86 11.91
N PHE A 22 18.93 -4.60 12.17
CA PHE A 22 17.52 -4.21 12.14
C PHE A 22 16.90 -4.27 10.74
N SER A 23 17.66 -3.98 9.69
CA SER A 23 17.20 -4.16 8.30
C SER A 23 16.86 -5.62 8.02
N LEU A 24 17.67 -6.54 8.54
CA LEU A 24 17.41 -7.98 8.41
C LEU A 24 16.14 -8.40 9.15
N ALA A 25 15.92 -7.88 10.36
CA ALA A 25 14.69 -8.12 11.12
C ALA A 25 13.44 -7.63 10.39
N VAL A 26 13.47 -6.43 9.81
CA VAL A 26 12.35 -5.90 9.02
C VAL A 26 12.08 -6.77 7.80
N SER A 27 13.13 -7.19 7.08
CA SER A 27 13.00 -8.08 5.92
C SER A 27 12.41 -9.44 6.31
N SER A 28 12.86 -10.02 7.43
CA SER A 28 12.33 -11.28 7.96
C SER A 28 10.84 -11.16 8.31
N LEU A 29 10.44 -10.06 8.95
CA LEU A 29 9.03 -9.80 9.28
C LEU A 29 8.16 -9.66 8.00
N LEU A 30 8.69 -9.03 6.94
CA LEU A 30 8.01 -8.93 5.65
C LEU A 30 7.80 -10.32 5.02
N ILE A 31 8.81 -11.19 5.08
CA ILE A 31 8.72 -12.57 4.58
C ILE A 31 7.69 -13.37 5.40
N ILE A 32 7.73 -13.26 6.74
CA ILE A 32 6.75 -13.92 7.62
C ILE A 32 5.34 -13.46 7.27
N TRP A 33 5.15 -12.15 7.07
CA TRP A 33 3.84 -11.64 6.64
C TRP A 33 3.42 -12.20 5.28
N ALA A 34 4.33 -12.23 4.31
CA ALA A 34 4.02 -12.77 2.98
C ALA A 34 3.60 -14.24 3.05
N VAL A 35 4.35 -15.08 3.79
CA VAL A 35 4.01 -16.49 3.99
C VAL A 35 2.67 -16.65 4.73
N PHE A 36 2.46 -15.89 5.80
CA PHE A 36 1.18 -15.87 6.52
C PHE A 36 0.01 -15.53 5.60
N GLN A 37 0.15 -14.47 4.80
CA GLN A 37 -0.91 -13.98 3.94
C GLN A 37 -1.23 -14.99 2.83
N VAL A 38 -0.21 -15.56 2.18
CA VAL A 38 -0.39 -16.60 1.16
C VAL A 38 -1.09 -17.82 1.77
N TYR A 39 -0.61 -18.31 2.91
CA TYR A 39 -1.18 -19.49 3.54
C TYR A 39 -2.68 -19.31 3.89
N TYR A 40 -3.02 -18.22 4.57
CA TYR A 40 -4.41 -18.01 5.00
C TYR A 40 -5.35 -17.51 3.90
N THR A 41 -4.82 -17.01 2.80
CA THR A 41 -5.64 -16.64 1.64
C THR A 41 -5.96 -17.86 0.75
N THR A 42 -5.07 -18.86 0.72
CA THR A 42 -5.20 -20.01 -0.23
C THR A 42 -5.65 -21.30 0.44
N ILE A 43 -5.13 -21.62 1.62
CA ILE A 43 -5.28 -22.95 2.24
C ILE A 43 -5.91 -22.85 3.63
N GLY A 44 -5.49 -21.86 4.42
CA GLY A 44 -5.83 -21.76 5.84
C GLY A 44 -7.28 -21.34 6.07
N ALA A 45 -7.95 -22.00 7.02
CA ALA A 45 -9.27 -21.63 7.48
C ALA A 45 -9.16 -20.57 8.60
N ILE A 46 -9.37 -19.31 8.27
CA ILE A 46 -9.45 -18.20 9.25
C ILE A 46 -10.71 -17.36 8.96
N SER A 47 -11.34 -16.83 9.99
CA SER A 47 -12.50 -15.95 9.78
C SER A 47 -12.11 -14.70 8.99
N ALA A 48 -13.00 -14.19 8.15
CA ALA A 48 -12.73 -13.02 7.30
C ALA A 48 -12.29 -11.79 8.13
N ILE A 49 -12.88 -11.58 9.30
CA ILE A 49 -12.51 -10.45 10.16
C ILE A 49 -11.11 -10.62 10.74
N ASN A 50 -10.72 -11.84 11.13
CA ASN A 50 -9.39 -12.10 11.65
C ASN A 50 -8.32 -11.94 10.58
N LEU A 51 -8.54 -12.42 9.36
CA LEU A 51 -7.61 -12.20 8.24
C LEU A 51 -7.39 -10.71 7.97
N ARG A 52 -8.48 -9.94 7.92
CA ARG A 52 -8.46 -8.49 7.72
C ARG A 52 -7.78 -7.77 8.88
N ALA A 53 -8.00 -8.20 10.11
CA ALA A 53 -7.40 -7.64 11.30
C ALA A 53 -5.87 -7.84 11.31
N TRP A 54 -5.39 -9.05 11.08
CA TRP A 54 -3.96 -9.35 10.98
C TRP A 54 -3.30 -8.59 9.82
N HIS A 55 -3.94 -8.55 8.66
CA HIS A 55 -3.45 -7.76 7.52
C HIS A 55 -3.32 -6.28 7.87
N CYS A 56 -4.33 -5.71 8.53
CA CYS A 56 -4.32 -4.32 8.98
C CYS A 56 -3.19 -4.07 10.00
N LEU A 57 -2.93 -4.99 10.93
CA LEU A 57 -1.83 -4.90 11.87
C LEU A 57 -0.48 -4.82 11.16
N PHE A 58 -0.24 -5.70 10.19
CA PHE A 58 1.01 -5.66 9.42
C PHE A 58 1.14 -4.37 8.62
N LEU A 59 0.07 -3.91 7.96
CA LEU A 59 0.06 -2.64 7.23
C LEU A 59 0.40 -1.45 8.13
N MET A 60 -0.24 -1.34 9.30
CA MET A 60 0.05 -0.26 10.25
C MET A 60 1.49 -0.36 10.77
N SER A 61 1.93 -1.55 11.15
CA SER A 61 3.29 -1.77 11.68
C SER A 61 4.36 -1.36 10.67
N PHE A 62 4.24 -1.80 9.42
CA PHE A 62 5.19 -1.41 8.39
C PHE A 62 5.05 0.05 7.98
N THR A 63 3.86 0.63 8.04
CA THR A 63 3.68 2.07 7.84
C THR A 63 4.42 2.86 8.89
N PHE A 64 4.33 2.52 10.17
CA PHE A 64 5.05 3.21 11.24
C PHE A 64 6.56 3.00 11.18
N LEU A 65 7.02 1.85 10.72
CA LEU A 65 8.45 1.60 10.50
C LEU A 65 9.00 2.36 9.29
N LEU A 66 8.33 2.29 8.14
CA LEU A 66 8.86 2.78 6.89
C LEU A 66 8.59 4.26 6.62
N PHE A 67 7.54 4.84 7.22
CA PHE A 67 7.20 6.25 7.02
C PHE A 67 7.49 7.05 8.28
N PRO A 68 8.40 8.04 8.24
CA PRO A 68 8.76 8.81 9.42
C PRO A 68 7.60 9.71 9.89
N LEU A 69 7.56 9.99 11.19
CA LEU A 69 6.57 10.88 11.81
C LEU A 69 6.61 12.30 11.18
N SER A 70 7.81 12.80 10.88
CA SER A 70 8.01 14.08 10.23
C SER A 70 8.79 13.94 8.93
N ARG A 71 8.38 14.66 7.89
CA ARG A 71 9.07 14.72 6.59
C ARG A 71 10.51 15.26 6.67
N LYS A 72 10.83 16.01 7.73
CA LYS A 72 12.15 16.56 7.99
C LYS A 72 13.10 15.60 8.73
N SER A 73 12.59 14.45 9.17
CA SER A 73 13.38 13.49 9.94
C SER A 73 14.39 12.76 9.06
N SER A 74 15.54 12.38 9.66
CA SER A 74 16.57 11.59 8.98
C SER A 74 15.97 10.30 8.41
N ARG A 75 16.27 10.04 7.14
CA ARG A 75 15.75 8.88 6.38
C ARG A 75 16.66 7.65 6.46
N SER A 76 17.87 7.81 7.01
CA SER A 76 18.76 6.70 7.29
C SER A 76 18.88 6.54 8.80
N ARG A 77 18.43 5.41 9.33
CA ARG A 77 18.40 5.10 10.76
C ARG A 77 18.90 3.70 11.02
N THR A 78 19.47 3.50 12.19
CA THR A 78 19.84 2.17 12.70
C THR A 78 18.69 1.52 13.48
N LEU A 79 17.88 2.33 14.16
CA LEU A 79 16.75 1.89 14.98
C LEU A 79 15.51 2.76 14.74
N PRO A 80 14.30 2.20 14.93
CA PRO A 80 13.06 2.96 14.88
C PRO A 80 12.96 3.93 16.05
N SER A 81 12.11 4.96 15.91
CA SER A 81 11.82 5.87 17.01
C SER A 81 11.02 5.16 18.10
N LEU A 82 11.21 5.55 19.37
CA LEU A 82 10.39 5.07 20.48
C LEU A 82 8.89 5.31 20.26
N ILE A 83 8.53 6.43 19.61
CA ILE A 83 7.14 6.74 19.25
C ILE A 83 6.62 5.72 18.23
N ASP A 84 7.42 5.34 17.23
CA ASP A 84 7.01 4.37 16.23
C ASP A 84 6.80 2.98 16.86
N LEU A 85 7.69 2.58 17.79
CA LEU A 85 7.53 1.33 18.55
C LEU A 85 6.29 1.35 19.45
N ALA A 86 6.01 2.48 20.11
CA ALA A 86 4.81 2.62 20.93
C ALA A 86 3.52 2.52 20.09
N LEU A 87 3.49 3.14 18.90
CA LEU A 87 2.36 3.04 17.97
C LEU A 87 2.16 1.62 17.44
N ILE A 88 3.25 0.90 17.16
CA ILE A 88 3.18 -0.52 16.75
C ILE A 88 2.65 -1.39 17.91
N ALA A 89 3.17 -1.20 19.11
CA ALA A 89 2.70 -1.93 20.29
C ALA A 89 1.22 -1.68 20.57
N LEU A 90 0.78 -0.43 20.48
CA LEU A 90 -0.62 -0.06 20.65
C LEU A 90 -1.50 -0.65 19.52
N SER A 91 -1.02 -0.68 18.29
CA SER A 91 -1.72 -1.32 17.16
C SER A 91 -1.87 -2.82 17.40
N ALA A 92 -0.80 -3.48 17.84
CA ALA A 92 -0.83 -4.90 18.17
C ALA A 92 -1.83 -5.19 19.30
N PHE A 93 -1.81 -4.38 20.37
CA PHE A 93 -2.77 -4.50 21.47
C PHE A 93 -4.22 -4.39 20.98
N CYS A 94 -4.54 -3.37 20.18
CA CYS A 94 -5.91 -3.16 19.69
C CYS A 94 -6.38 -4.30 18.78
N ILE A 95 -5.52 -4.79 17.89
CA ILE A 95 -5.88 -5.87 16.96
C ILE A 95 -5.99 -7.21 17.68
N ILE A 96 -5.07 -7.52 18.58
CA ILE A 96 -5.15 -8.76 19.41
C ILE A 96 -6.42 -8.71 20.26
N TYR A 97 -6.73 -7.57 20.87
CA TYR A 97 -7.97 -7.37 21.61
C TYR A 97 -9.21 -7.65 20.75
N LEU A 98 -9.25 -7.12 19.52
CA LEU A 98 -10.32 -7.41 18.57
C LEU A 98 -10.46 -8.92 18.32
N VAL A 99 -9.35 -9.59 17.96
CA VAL A 99 -9.36 -11.02 17.61
C VAL A 99 -9.89 -11.89 18.76
N LEU A 100 -9.49 -11.56 20.00
CA LEU A 100 -9.90 -12.31 21.20
C LEU A 100 -11.35 -12.04 21.62
N TYR A 101 -11.81 -10.79 21.56
CA TYR A 101 -13.10 -10.39 22.08
C TYR A 101 -14.22 -10.33 21.04
N PHE A 102 -13.90 -10.27 19.77
CA PHE A 102 -14.91 -10.22 18.68
C PHE A 102 -15.93 -11.37 18.77
N PRO A 103 -15.55 -12.65 18.98
CA PRO A 103 -16.51 -13.74 19.08
C PRO A 103 -17.48 -13.57 20.26
N LYS A 104 -17.02 -13.04 21.38
CA LYS A 104 -17.85 -12.73 22.55
C LYS A 104 -18.86 -11.62 22.23
N ILE A 105 -18.38 -10.53 21.65
CA ILE A 105 -19.22 -9.36 21.30
C ILE A 105 -20.28 -9.76 20.27
N ALA A 106 -19.92 -10.55 19.26
CA ALA A 106 -20.84 -11.05 18.26
C ALA A 106 -21.97 -11.89 18.90
N ARG A 107 -21.64 -12.77 19.85
CA ARG A 107 -22.63 -13.59 20.59
C ARG A 107 -23.56 -12.77 21.49
N THR A 108 -23.10 -11.64 22.01
CA THR A 108 -23.89 -10.77 22.89
C THR A 108 -24.71 -9.72 22.13
N GLY A 109 -24.89 -9.88 20.82
CA GLY A 109 -25.66 -8.95 19.98
C GLY A 109 -24.99 -7.58 19.82
N GLY A 110 -23.65 -7.53 19.89
CA GLY A 110 -22.90 -6.28 19.69
C GLY A 110 -22.90 -5.34 20.92
N ARG A 111 -23.16 -5.86 22.11
CA ARG A 111 -23.07 -5.06 23.33
C ARG A 111 -21.61 -4.74 23.65
N LEU A 112 -21.29 -3.46 23.65
CA LEU A 112 -19.93 -2.94 23.90
C LEU A 112 -19.83 -2.34 25.30
N ASN A 113 -18.77 -2.68 26.00
CA ASN A 113 -18.34 -2.08 27.26
C ASN A 113 -17.54 -0.79 26.98
N GLN A 114 -17.24 -0.05 28.03
CA GLN A 114 -16.44 1.18 27.94
C GLN A 114 -15.03 0.92 27.39
N THR A 115 -14.40 -0.18 27.81
CA THR A 115 -13.10 -0.61 27.30
C THR A 115 -13.13 -0.88 25.80
N ASP A 116 -14.18 -1.55 25.29
CA ASP A 116 -14.36 -1.84 23.88
C ASP A 116 -14.43 -0.56 23.02
N LEU A 117 -15.08 0.48 23.55
CA LEU A 117 -15.18 1.79 22.91
C LEU A 117 -13.85 2.55 22.90
N ILE A 118 -13.07 2.47 23.99
CA ILE A 118 -11.73 3.08 24.06
C ILE A 118 -10.81 2.42 23.03
N VAL A 119 -10.78 1.09 22.97
CA VAL A 119 -9.97 0.33 22.01
C VAL A 119 -10.37 0.69 20.57
N ALA A 120 -11.66 0.79 20.29
CA ALA A 120 -12.14 1.24 18.99
C ALA A 120 -11.65 2.65 18.63
N GLY A 121 -11.76 3.59 19.57
CA GLY A 121 -11.27 4.96 19.39
C GLY A 121 -9.76 5.02 19.12
N CYS A 122 -8.97 4.29 19.91
CA CYS A 122 -7.53 4.17 19.72
C CYS A 122 -7.19 3.59 18.33
N SER A 123 -7.90 2.57 17.89
CA SER A 123 -7.68 1.94 16.58
C SER A 123 -7.98 2.89 15.43
N ILE A 124 -9.08 3.63 15.50
CA ILE A 124 -9.44 4.65 14.51
C ILE A 124 -8.32 5.71 14.43
N PHE A 125 -7.85 6.20 15.58
CA PHE A 125 -6.74 7.14 15.62
C PHE A 125 -5.46 6.57 14.97
N LEU A 126 -5.11 5.32 15.25
CA LEU A 126 -3.94 4.65 14.67
C LEU A 126 -4.04 4.51 13.14
N VAL A 127 -5.23 4.17 12.63
CA VAL A 127 -5.47 4.10 11.18
C VAL A 127 -5.35 5.47 10.53
N PHE A 128 -5.86 6.54 11.16
CA PHE A 128 -5.68 7.90 10.67
C PHE A 128 -4.21 8.33 10.69
N GLU A 129 -3.48 8.03 11.74
CA GLU A 129 -2.05 8.35 11.82
C GLU A 129 -1.24 7.59 10.77
N ALA A 130 -1.52 6.31 10.55
CA ALA A 130 -0.92 5.52 9.48
C ALA A 130 -1.23 6.10 8.09
N SER A 131 -2.50 6.43 7.84
CA SER A 131 -2.94 7.05 6.59
C SER A 131 -2.29 8.42 6.36
N ARG A 132 -2.18 9.26 7.39
CA ARG A 132 -1.50 10.56 7.33
C ARG A 132 -0.03 10.41 6.91
N ARG A 133 0.68 9.40 7.43
CA ARG A 133 2.08 9.15 7.09
C ARG A 133 2.26 8.61 5.67
N ALA A 134 1.44 7.65 5.26
CA ALA A 134 1.55 6.98 3.97
C ALA A 134 0.96 7.81 2.82
N CYS A 135 -0.28 8.27 3.00
CA CYS A 135 -1.12 8.87 1.95
C CYS A 135 -1.36 10.37 2.12
N GLY A 136 -0.95 10.98 3.25
CA GLY A 136 -1.07 12.43 3.48
C GLY A 136 -2.52 12.91 3.48
N ASN A 137 -2.91 13.65 2.45
CA ASN A 137 -4.23 14.31 2.37
C ASN A 137 -5.45 13.36 2.32
N LEU A 138 -5.26 12.10 1.91
CA LEU A 138 -6.34 11.11 1.94
C LEU A 138 -6.84 10.82 3.36
N GLY A 139 -5.95 10.88 4.36
CA GLY A 139 -6.34 10.76 5.77
C GLY A 139 -7.26 11.90 6.21
N ALA A 140 -7.02 13.12 5.75
CA ALA A 140 -7.89 14.26 6.04
C ALA A 140 -9.27 14.11 5.39
N LEU A 141 -9.34 13.61 4.17
CA LEU A 141 -10.60 13.31 3.49
C LEU A 141 -11.39 12.24 4.25
N ALA A 142 -10.74 11.17 4.68
CA ALA A 142 -11.38 10.13 5.49
C ALA A 142 -11.89 10.69 6.83
N ALA A 143 -11.15 11.58 7.48
CA ALA A 143 -11.58 12.26 8.71
C ALA A 143 -12.81 13.14 8.48
N LEU A 144 -12.87 13.84 7.34
CA LEU A 144 -14.05 14.62 6.95
C LEU A 144 -15.29 13.73 6.82
N PHE A 145 -15.20 12.60 6.13
CA PHE A 145 -16.32 11.65 6.02
C PHE A 145 -16.67 11.01 7.36
N LEU A 146 -15.71 10.77 8.24
CA LEU A 146 -16.00 10.30 9.58
C LEU A 146 -16.76 11.36 10.39
N ALA A 147 -16.33 12.62 10.32
CA ALA A 147 -17.01 13.75 10.97
C ALA A 147 -18.43 13.96 10.43
N TYR A 148 -18.67 13.70 9.15
CA TYR A 148 -20.00 13.78 8.54
C TYR A 148 -21.04 12.90 9.26
N ASN A 149 -20.65 11.77 9.88
CA ASN A 149 -21.56 10.93 10.67
C ASN A 149 -22.23 11.69 11.83
N TRP A 150 -21.60 12.75 12.36
CA TRP A 150 -22.16 13.59 13.42
C TRP A 150 -22.83 14.84 12.85
N PHE A 151 -22.17 15.51 11.91
CA PHE A 151 -22.61 16.80 11.38
C PHE A 151 -23.67 16.69 10.29
N GLY A 152 -23.88 15.52 9.71
CA GLY A 152 -24.88 15.30 8.67
C GLY A 152 -26.32 15.60 9.09
N ALA A 153 -26.62 15.56 10.39
CA ALA A 153 -27.95 15.95 10.92
C ALA A 153 -28.26 17.45 10.76
N TYR A 154 -27.22 18.28 10.61
CA TYR A 154 -27.38 19.75 10.46
C TYR A 154 -27.35 20.19 9.00
N LEU A 155 -27.15 19.26 8.05
CA LEU A 155 -27.10 19.60 6.63
C LEU A 155 -28.49 19.58 6.00
N PRO A 156 -28.84 20.60 5.19
CA PRO A 156 -30.12 20.63 4.50
C PRO A 156 -30.12 19.74 3.24
N GLY A 157 -31.33 19.30 2.83
CA GLY A 157 -31.55 18.60 1.58
C GLY A 157 -31.03 17.15 1.55
N PRO A 158 -30.62 16.64 0.39
CA PRO A 158 -30.26 15.23 0.21
C PRO A 158 -28.99 14.79 0.96
N LEU A 159 -28.21 15.72 1.47
CA LEU A 159 -27.05 15.45 2.31
C LEU A 159 -27.40 15.33 3.80
N GLY A 160 -28.60 15.69 4.20
CA GLY A 160 -29.08 15.56 5.57
C GLY A 160 -29.37 14.11 5.93
N HIS A 161 -28.91 13.66 7.11
CA HIS A 161 -29.27 12.35 7.66
C HIS A 161 -29.39 12.44 9.19
N ASN A 162 -30.04 11.47 9.79
CA ASN A 162 -30.10 11.36 11.25
C ASN A 162 -28.69 11.09 11.76
N GLY A 163 -28.09 12.03 12.50
CA GLY A 163 -26.75 11.91 13.07
C GLY A 163 -26.57 10.63 13.87
N LEU A 164 -25.38 10.06 13.83
CA LEU A 164 -25.03 8.85 14.57
C LEU A 164 -24.42 9.20 15.94
N THR A 165 -24.76 8.42 16.96
CA THR A 165 -24.11 8.54 18.27
C THR A 165 -22.65 8.09 18.16
N LEU A 166 -21.76 8.65 18.99
CA LEU A 166 -20.34 8.26 19.06
C LEU A 166 -20.19 6.75 19.25
N LYS A 167 -20.97 6.16 20.15
CA LYS A 167 -20.97 4.70 20.37
C LYS A 167 -21.28 3.94 19.08
N ARG A 168 -22.24 4.39 18.29
CA ARG A 168 -22.62 3.74 17.02
C ARG A 168 -21.49 3.84 15.99
N VAL A 169 -20.87 5.01 15.87
CA VAL A 169 -19.74 5.22 14.94
C VAL A 169 -18.58 4.32 15.32
N LEU A 170 -18.14 4.31 16.58
CA LEU A 170 -17.05 3.48 17.07
C LEU A 170 -17.33 1.98 16.86
N SER A 171 -18.58 1.56 17.15
CA SER A 171 -19.00 0.18 16.94
C SER A 171 -18.92 -0.21 15.46
N THR A 172 -19.48 0.58 14.56
CA THR A 172 -19.52 0.28 13.13
C THR A 172 -18.13 0.32 12.50
N GLN A 173 -17.26 1.24 12.93
CA GLN A 173 -15.92 1.39 12.35
C GLN A 173 -14.97 0.28 12.78
N PHE A 174 -15.05 -0.23 14.00
CA PHE A 174 -14.05 -1.18 14.52
C PHE A 174 -14.61 -2.58 14.76
N TRP A 175 -15.81 -2.72 15.33
CA TRP A 175 -16.39 -4.01 15.74
C TRP A 175 -17.22 -4.70 14.66
N GLY A 176 -16.93 -4.43 13.39
CA GLY A 176 -17.67 -5.03 12.28
C GLY A 176 -16.89 -5.03 10.96
N THR A 177 -17.53 -5.53 9.94
CA THR A 177 -16.99 -5.59 8.57
C THR A 177 -17.47 -4.45 7.68
N GLN A 178 -17.98 -3.38 8.28
CA GLN A 178 -18.54 -2.21 7.57
C GLN A 178 -17.58 -1.00 7.56
N GLY A 179 -16.70 -0.92 8.58
CA GLY A 179 -15.71 0.16 8.73
C GLY A 179 -14.31 -0.22 8.29
N ILE A 180 -13.35 -0.12 9.22
CA ILE A 180 -11.91 -0.39 8.97
C ILE A 180 -11.72 -1.78 8.36
N PHE A 181 -12.36 -2.81 8.91
CA PHE A 181 -12.26 -4.19 8.40
C PHE A 181 -13.30 -4.51 7.32
N GLY A 182 -13.70 -3.50 6.55
CA GLY A 182 -14.67 -3.59 5.46
C GLY A 182 -14.11 -4.23 4.20
N ILE A 183 -14.84 -4.02 3.09
CA ILE A 183 -14.50 -4.58 1.77
C ILE A 183 -13.11 -4.14 1.33
N GLY A 184 -12.72 -2.87 1.55
CA GLY A 184 -11.42 -2.34 1.13
C GLY A 184 -10.23 -3.11 1.71
N ILE A 185 -10.20 -3.32 3.04
CA ILE A 185 -9.16 -4.14 3.67
C ILE A 185 -9.32 -5.62 3.29
N GLY A 186 -10.55 -6.10 3.06
CA GLY A 186 -10.79 -7.46 2.58
C GLY A 186 -10.12 -7.72 1.22
N VAL A 187 -10.36 -6.87 0.24
CA VAL A 187 -9.74 -6.95 -1.09
C VAL A 187 -8.23 -6.76 -1.01
N SER A 188 -7.76 -5.85 -0.16
CA SER A 188 -6.32 -5.64 0.08
C SER A 188 -5.67 -6.91 0.63
N ALA A 189 -6.29 -7.57 1.61
CA ALA A 189 -5.77 -8.76 2.27
C ALA A 189 -5.76 -10.01 1.36
N THR A 190 -6.61 -10.07 0.37
CA THR A 190 -6.73 -11.22 -0.52
C THR A 190 -6.13 -10.94 -1.90
N TYR A 191 -6.89 -10.26 -2.75
CA TYR A 191 -6.53 -10.10 -4.16
C TYR A 191 -5.32 -9.18 -4.37
N ILE A 192 -5.34 -7.96 -3.81
CA ILE A 192 -4.29 -6.97 -4.09
C ILE A 192 -2.94 -7.47 -3.59
N PHE A 193 -2.90 -8.04 -2.38
CA PHE A 193 -1.65 -8.57 -1.82
C PHE A 193 -1.07 -9.67 -2.70
N MET A 194 -1.90 -10.63 -3.13
CA MET A 194 -1.47 -11.74 -3.98
C MET A 194 -0.99 -11.26 -5.35
N PHE A 195 -1.69 -10.32 -5.97
CA PHE A 195 -1.26 -9.74 -7.25
C PHE A 195 0.07 -8.98 -7.14
N VAL A 196 0.24 -8.18 -6.09
CA VAL A 196 1.51 -7.44 -5.87
C VAL A 196 2.66 -8.41 -5.61
N LEU A 197 2.43 -9.45 -4.82
CA LEU A 197 3.43 -10.48 -4.54
C LEU A 197 3.81 -11.25 -5.81
N PHE A 198 2.83 -11.69 -6.59
CA PHE A 198 3.03 -12.36 -7.87
C PHE A 198 3.79 -11.47 -8.87
N GLY A 199 3.40 -10.19 -8.99
CA GLY A 199 4.11 -9.21 -9.83
C GLY A 199 5.56 -9.02 -9.40
N ALA A 200 5.85 -9.01 -8.10
CA ALA A 200 7.21 -8.95 -7.58
C ALA A 200 8.02 -10.20 -7.97
N PHE A 201 7.45 -11.40 -7.84
CA PHE A 201 8.09 -12.64 -8.30
C PHE A 201 8.42 -12.59 -9.79
N LEU A 202 7.47 -12.21 -10.62
CA LEU A 202 7.69 -12.09 -12.07
C LEU A 202 8.79 -11.07 -12.40
N LYS A 203 8.82 -9.94 -11.70
CA LYS A 203 9.87 -8.95 -11.89
C LYS A 203 11.28 -9.52 -11.64
N TYR A 204 11.45 -10.29 -10.55
CA TYR A 204 12.77 -10.85 -10.18
C TYR A 204 13.09 -12.15 -10.91
N SER A 205 12.12 -12.85 -11.51
CA SER A 205 12.37 -14.06 -12.33
C SER A 205 12.90 -13.77 -13.74
N GLY A 206 13.10 -12.49 -14.09
CA GLY A 206 13.53 -12.10 -15.44
C GLY A 206 12.41 -12.00 -16.46
N PHE A 207 11.15 -12.12 -16.03
CA PHE A 207 9.98 -12.04 -16.89
C PHE A 207 9.89 -10.71 -17.68
N SER A 208 10.31 -9.59 -17.07
CA SER A 208 10.37 -8.30 -17.77
C SER A 208 11.31 -8.34 -18.97
N LYS A 209 12.46 -9.02 -18.85
CA LYS A 209 13.38 -9.22 -19.97
C LYS A 209 12.75 -10.10 -21.05
N PHE A 210 12.17 -11.22 -20.65
CA PHE A 210 11.49 -12.13 -21.57
C PHE A 210 10.39 -11.40 -22.38
N ILE A 211 9.54 -10.61 -21.74
CA ILE A 211 8.48 -9.84 -22.43
C ILE A 211 9.07 -8.83 -23.43
N ASN A 212 10.14 -8.13 -23.05
CA ASN A 212 10.80 -7.20 -23.97
C ASN A 212 11.42 -7.92 -25.18
N ASP A 213 12.13 -9.03 -24.95
CA ASP A 213 12.75 -9.83 -26.02
C ASP A 213 11.68 -10.44 -26.93
N PHE A 214 10.59 -10.94 -26.37
CA PHE A 214 9.44 -11.45 -27.09
C PHE A 214 8.78 -10.36 -27.96
N SER A 215 8.53 -9.18 -27.37
CA SER A 215 7.96 -8.04 -28.09
C SER A 215 8.88 -7.57 -29.23
N LEU A 216 10.20 -7.58 -29.00
CA LEU A 216 11.20 -7.26 -30.00
C LEU A 216 11.19 -8.25 -31.18
N SER A 217 11.02 -9.54 -30.87
CA SER A 217 10.95 -10.58 -31.93
C SER A 217 9.70 -10.43 -32.81
N LEU A 218 8.58 -9.96 -32.22
CA LEU A 218 7.32 -9.79 -32.96
C LEU A 218 7.31 -8.58 -33.89
N VAL A 219 7.77 -7.44 -33.41
CA VAL A 219 7.59 -6.15 -34.10
C VAL A 219 8.87 -5.34 -34.27
N GLY A 220 9.99 -5.79 -33.73
CA GLY A 220 11.23 -5.01 -33.69
C GLY A 220 11.76 -4.61 -35.09
N GLN A 221 11.58 -5.45 -36.06
CA GLN A 221 12.05 -5.22 -37.45
C GLN A 221 11.03 -4.48 -38.31
N THR A 222 9.83 -4.17 -37.79
CA THR A 222 8.83 -3.41 -38.56
C THR A 222 9.12 -1.91 -38.50
N PRO A 223 8.62 -1.11 -39.50
CA PRO A 223 8.73 0.35 -39.41
C PRO A 223 8.18 0.87 -38.08
N GLY A 224 8.96 1.67 -37.35
CA GLY A 224 8.60 2.13 -36.01
C GLY A 224 8.73 1.05 -34.92
N GLY A 225 9.44 -0.05 -35.20
CA GLY A 225 9.60 -1.21 -34.34
C GLY A 225 9.87 -0.92 -32.89
N PRO A 226 10.87 -0.10 -32.54
CA PRO A 226 11.17 0.21 -31.13
C PRO A 226 10.02 0.83 -30.35
N ALA A 227 9.22 1.71 -30.98
CA ALA A 227 8.04 2.27 -30.33
C ALA A 227 6.90 1.24 -30.19
N LYS A 228 6.72 0.37 -31.19
CA LYS A 228 5.76 -0.75 -31.11
C LYS A 228 6.15 -1.77 -30.04
N VAL A 229 7.45 -2.06 -29.90
CA VAL A 229 7.97 -2.91 -28.80
C VAL A 229 7.59 -2.32 -27.45
N ALA A 230 7.75 -1.00 -27.26
CA ALA A 230 7.36 -0.35 -26.01
C ALA A 230 5.86 -0.53 -25.73
N VAL A 231 4.99 -0.37 -26.73
CA VAL A 231 3.54 -0.55 -26.58
C VAL A 231 3.18 -1.99 -26.20
N ILE A 232 3.71 -2.99 -26.91
CA ILE A 232 3.40 -4.40 -26.66
C ILE A 232 3.97 -4.86 -25.31
N ALA A 233 5.21 -4.50 -25.02
CA ALA A 233 5.85 -4.84 -23.76
C ALA A 233 5.12 -4.20 -22.57
N SER A 234 4.75 -2.92 -22.68
CA SER A 234 4.00 -2.22 -21.64
C SER A 234 2.59 -2.79 -21.46
N ALA A 235 1.90 -3.16 -22.55
CA ALA A 235 0.60 -3.82 -22.44
C ALA A 235 0.69 -5.16 -21.70
N ALA A 236 1.67 -6.01 -22.04
CA ALA A 236 1.88 -7.29 -21.40
C ALA A 236 2.31 -7.15 -19.93
N MET A 237 3.19 -6.20 -19.62
CA MET A 237 3.62 -5.92 -18.24
C MET A 237 2.51 -5.24 -17.43
N GLY A 238 1.69 -4.40 -18.04
CA GLY A 238 0.57 -3.73 -17.40
C GLY A 238 -0.49 -4.69 -16.86
N MET A 239 -0.72 -5.81 -17.54
CA MET A 239 -1.61 -6.88 -17.04
C MET A 239 -1.15 -7.47 -15.71
N ILE A 240 0.13 -7.36 -15.37
CA ILE A 240 0.74 -7.95 -14.18
C ILE A 240 0.98 -6.88 -13.11
N ASN A 241 1.54 -5.73 -13.49
CA ASN A 241 1.95 -4.70 -12.53
C ASN A 241 0.78 -3.94 -11.90
N GLY A 242 -0.32 -3.76 -12.61
CA GLY A 242 -1.47 -2.98 -12.16
C GLY A 242 -1.18 -1.51 -11.81
N SER A 243 0.02 -1.02 -12.12
CA SER A 243 0.47 0.35 -11.82
C SER A 243 1.23 0.93 -13.00
N ALA A 244 0.73 2.01 -13.57
CA ALA A 244 1.38 2.73 -14.67
C ALA A 244 2.82 3.17 -14.34
N ILE A 245 3.04 3.66 -13.11
CA ILE A 245 4.37 4.09 -12.64
C ILE A 245 5.34 2.90 -12.57
N ALA A 246 4.90 1.77 -12.03
CA ALA A 246 5.72 0.56 -11.96
C ALA A 246 6.00 0.00 -13.36
N ASN A 247 5.04 0.11 -14.27
CA ASN A 247 5.19 -0.31 -15.65
C ASN A 247 6.26 0.51 -16.38
N VAL A 248 6.18 1.84 -16.35
CA VAL A 248 7.24 2.73 -16.88
C VAL A 248 8.61 2.43 -16.28
N ALA A 249 8.66 2.17 -14.97
CA ALA A 249 9.93 1.88 -14.30
C ALA A 249 10.54 0.53 -14.70
N THR A 250 9.74 -0.43 -15.17
CA THR A 250 10.21 -1.76 -15.59
C THR A 250 10.51 -1.82 -17.09
N THR A 251 9.55 -1.49 -17.94
CA THR A 251 9.69 -1.55 -19.40
C THR A 251 10.55 -0.42 -19.93
N GLY A 252 10.37 0.79 -19.44
CA GLY A 252 11.07 1.98 -19.90
C GLY A 252 12.59 1.96 -19.72
N THR A 253 13.10 1.17 -18.76
CA THR A 253 14.55 0.98 -18.62
C THR A 253 15.21 0.30 -19.82
N ILE A 254 14.43 -0.44 -20.61
CA ILE A 254 14.87 -1.15 -21.83
C ILE A 254 14.40 -0.41 -23.09
N THR A 255 13.12 -0.08 -23.14
CA THR A 255 12.47 0.46 -24.35
C THR A 255 12.91 1.90 -24.66
N ILE A 256 13.09 2.76 -23.66
CA ILE A 256 13.55 4.14 -23.88
C ILE A 256 14.98 4.18 -24.48
N PRO A 257 15.99 3.47 -23.94
CA PRO A 257 17.30 3.33 -24.58
C PRO A 257 17.22 2.77 -25.99
N LEU A 258 16.40 1.75 -26.23
CA LEU A 258 16.21 1.12 -27.53
C LEU A 258 15.69 2.14 -28.56
N MET A 259 14.65 2.90 -28.25
CA MET A 259 14.12 3.97 -29.10
C MET A 259 15.17 5.05 -29.39
N LYS A 260 15.95 5.44 -28.38
CA LYS A 260 17.01 6.46 -28.54
C LYS A 260 18.14 5.98 -29.45
N GLN A 261 18.56 4.72 -29.37
CA GLN A 261 19.59 4.12 -30.23
C GLN A 261 19.15 4.07 -31.69
N THR A 262 17.86 3.99 -31.95
CA THR A 262 17.28 3.97 -33.31
C THR A 262 16.87 5.35 -33.83
N GLY A 263 17.31 6.44 -33.16
CA GLY A 263 17.18 7.81 -33.62
C GLY A 263 15.96 8.58 -33.07
N TYR A 264 15.16 8.01 -32.17
CA TYR A 264 14.07 8.76 -31.55
C TYR A 264 14.58 9.83 -30.60
N SER A 265 13.92 11.00 -30.59
CA SER A 265 14.23 12.03 -29.60
C SER A 265 13.91 11.58 -28.17
N LYS A 266 14.65 12.09 -27.18
CA LYS A 266 14.46 11.74 -25.76
C LYS A 266 13.04 12.01 -25.28
N ASN A 267 12.45 13.12 -25.72
CA ASN A 267 11.10 13.52 -25.33
C ASN A 267 10.04 12.60 -25.94
N PHE A 268 10.21 12.23 -27.21
CA PHE A 268 9.30 11.32 -27.90
C PHE A 268 9.35 9.90 -27.30
N ALA A 269 10.56 9.38 -27.04
CA ALA A 269 10.72 8.07 -26.41
C ALA A 269 10.08 8.01 -25.00
N GLY A 270 10.24 9.07 -24.21
CA GLY A 270 9.58 9.19 -22.90
C GLY A 270 8.07 9.31 -23.01
N ALA A 271 7.56 10.04 -24.00
CA ALA A 271 6.12 10.18 -24.23
C ALA A 271 5.47 8.85 -24.66
N VAL A 272 6.10 8.11 -25.59
CA VAL A 272 5.63 6.79 -26.03
C VAL A 272 5.53 5.84 -24.84
N GLU A 273 6.58 5.76 -24.03
CA GLU A 273 6.60 4.88 -22.85
C GLU A 273 5.54 5.25 -21.81
N SER A 274 5.38 6.55 -21.54
CA SER A 274 4.38 7.03 -20.58
C SER A 274 2.95 6.72 -21.02
N VAL A 275 2.64 6.91 -22.30
CA VAL A 275 1.31 6.62 -22.86
C VAL A 275 1.06 5.11 -22.95
N ALA A 276 2.08 4.35 -23.35
CA ALA A 276 1.96 2.89 -23.45
C ALA A 276 1.73 2.22 -22.09
N SER A 277 2.20 2.84 -21.02
CA SER A 277 2.13 2.29 -19.65
C SER A 277 0.88 2.72 -18.86
N THR A 278 0.03 3.57 -19.44
CA THR A 278 -1.22 4.06 -18.82
C THR A 278 -2.42 3.29 -19.31
#